data_ce157b0a54b18eafdc3bcf056bbaebc0
#
_entry.id   ce157b0a54b18eafdc3bcf056bbaebc0
#
_cell.length_a   1.000
_cell.length_b   1.000
_cell.length_c   1.000
_cell.angle_alpha   90.00
_cell.angle_beta   90.00
_cell.angle_gamma   90.00
#
_symmetry.space_group_name_H-M   'P 1'
#
loop_
_entity.id
_entity.type
_entity.pdbx_description
1 polymer ?
#
loop_
_entity_poly.entity_id
_entity_poly.type
_entity_poly.pdbx_seq_one_letter_code
_entity_poly.pdbx_strand_id
1 'polypeptide(L)'
;MKKYIVLTILIISCIWIHYYSIDVCETQDFRISLIHTNNTFNREKIFKLELEDSIKNKDKIDSLKIEIKEDEENLSDAYKQLKFYNNLKNTINMDLIFFLIGASSLIYWFSHRNDEPTHPKLFWTLIFGWLYILYYVCDKKGL
;
A
#
# COMPACT_ATOMS: atom_id res chain seq x y z
N MET A 1 30.30 -5.62 4.62
CA MET A 1 29.33 -6.36 3.80
C MET A 1 28.01 -6.63 4.51
N LYS A 2 27.95 -7.33 5.66
CA LYS A 2 26.67 -7.72 6.31
C LYS A 2 25.71 -6.56 6.59
N LYS A 3 26.18 -5.38 7.03
CA LYS A 3 25.33 -4.21 7.34
C LYS A 3 24.60 -3.66 6.11
N TYR A 4 25.23 -3.66 4.94
CA TYR A 4 24.62 -3.16 3.70
C TYR A 4 23.59 -4.13 3.15
N ILE A 5 23.79 -5.43 3.31
CA ILE A 5 22.81 -6.45 2.92
C ILE A 5 21.52 -6.25 3.70
N VAL A 6 21.60 -6.07 5.03
CA VAL A 6 20.43 -5.82 5.88
C VAL A 6 19.68 -4.55 5.45
N LEU A 7 20.41 -3.47 5.18
CA LEU A 7 19.82 -2.20 4.76
C LEU A 7 19.15 -2.30 3.39
N THR A 8 19.78 -3.00 2.46
CA THR A 8 19.20 -3.27 1.12
C THR A 8 17.90 -4.09 1.23
N ILE A 9 17.88 -5.13 2.05
CA ILE A 9 16.69 -5.93 2.30
C ILE A 9 15.58 -5.07 2.90
N LEU A 10 15.89 -4.19 3.84
CA LEU A 10 14.93 -3.28 4.46
C LEU A 10 14.30 -2.33 3.45
N ILE A 11 15.11 -1.72 2.58
CA ILE A 11 14.62 -0.83 1.52
C ILE A 11 13.71 -1.57 0.54
N ILE A 12 14.12 -2.76 0.08
CA ILE A 12 13.32 -3.60 -0.81
C ILE A 12 11.99 -3.98 -0.14
N SER A 13 12.02 -4.33 1.14
CA SER A 13 10.82 -4.65 1.91
C SER A 13 9.88 -3.44 2.02
N CYS A 14 10.39 -2.24 2.28
CA CYS A 14 9.59 -1.01 2.32
C CYS A 14 8.92 -0.72 0.96
N ILE A 15 9.66 -0.86 -0.14
CA ILE A 15 9.13 -0.69 -1.50
C ILE A 15 8.01 -1.70 -1.76
N TRP A 16 8.25 -2.97 -1.44
CA TRP A 16 7.27 -4.03 -1.64
C TRP A 16 6.00 -3.79 -0.82
N ILE A 17 6.13 -3.44 0.47
CA ILE A 17 4.99 -3.15 1.35
C ILE A 17 4.21 -1.93 0.83
N HIS A 18 4.88 -0.90 0.34
CA HIS A 18 4.23 0.29 -0.22
C HIS A 18 3.35 -0.08 -1.43
N TYR A 19 3.90 -0.77 -2.42
CA TYR A 19 3.16 -1.19 -3.61
C TYR A 19 2.05 -2.18 -3.29
N TYR A 20 2.32 -3.15 -2.41
CA TYR A 20 1.30 -4.09 -1.94
C TYR A 20 0.13 -3.36 -1.24
N SER A 21 0.42 -2.35 -0.44
CA SER A 21 -0.61 -1.56 0.23
C SER A 21 -1.49 -0.78 -0.76
N ILE A 22 -0.93 -0.28 -1.86
CA ILE A 22 -1.70 0.37 -2.94
C ILE A 22 -2.65 -0.63 -3.58
N ASP A 23 -2.15 -1.78 -4.00
CA ASP A 23 -2.94 -2.84 -4.64
C ASP A 23 -4.10 -3.31 -3.75
N VAL A 24 -3.84 -3.52 -2.46
CA VAL A 24 -4.89 -3.90 -1.50
C VAL A 24 -5.91 -2.77 -1.33
N CYS A 25 -5.49 -1.50 -1.26
CA CYS A 25 -6.43 -0.38 -1.16
C CYS A 25 -7.37 -0.33 -2.37
N GLU A 26 -6.84 -0.43 -3.59
CA GLU A 26 -7.64 -0.44 -4.83
C GLU A 26 -8.63 -1.62 -4.86
N THR A 27 -8.16 -2.81 -4.45
CA THR A 27 -9.00 -4.01 -4.38
C THR A 27 -10.14 -3.84 -3.36
N GLN A 28 -9.86 -3.26 -2.18
CA GLN A 28 -10.89 -3.05 -1.15
C GLN A 28 -11.87 -1.96 -1.57
N ASP A 29 -11.42 -0.88 -2.20
CA ASP A 29 -12.30 0.16 -2.73
C ASP A 29 -13.28 -0.40 -3.77
N PHE A 30 -12.78 -1.24 -4.68
CA PHE A 30 -13.63 -1.93 -5.65
C PHE A 30 -14.64 -2.87 -4.98
N ARG A 31 -14.20 -3.66 -3.99
CA ARG A 31 -15.07 -4.55 -3.21
C ARG A 31 -16.18 -3.79 -2.49
N ILE A 32 -15.84 -2.69 -1.83
CA ILE A 32 -16.79 -1.81 -1.14
C ILE A 32 -17.84 -1.27 -2.13
N SER A 33 -17.42 -0.80 -3.30
CA SER A 33 -18.31 -0.31 -4.36
C SER A 33 -19.26 -1.40 -4.84
N LEU A 34 -18.77 -2.62 -5.03
CA LEU A 34 -19.58 -3.76 -5.46
C LEU A 34 -20.65 -4.12 -4.41
N ILE A 35 -20.28 -4.19 -3.13
CA ILE A 35 -21.21 -4.47 -2.03
C ILE A 35 -22.29 -3.39 -1.94
N HIS A 36 -21.94 -2.11 -2.05
CA HIS A 36 -22.94 -1.03 -2.05
C HIS A 36 -23.93 -1.16 -3.20
N THR A 37 -23.44 -1.48 -4.40
CA THR A 37 -24.30 -1.66 -5.57
C THR A 37 -25.25 -2.85 -5.37
N ASN A 38 -24.74 -3.98 -4.87
CA ASN A 38 -25.54 -5.17 -4.59
C ASN A 38 -26.61 -4.91 -3.52
N ASN A 39 -26.24 -4.25 -2.42
CA ASN A 39 -27.18 -3.90 -1.36
C ASN A 39 -28.27 -2.94 -1.84
N THR A 40 -27.94 -1.99 -2.71
CA THR A 40 -28.95 -1.09 -3.30
C THR A 40 -29.94 -1.87 -4.15
N PHE A 41 -29.45 -2.77 -5.01
CA PHE A 41 -30.29 -3.62 -5.84
C PHE A 41 -31.17 -4.56 -5.00
N ASN A 42 -30.63 -5.18 -3.96
CA ASN A 42 -31.40 -6.06 -3.07
C ASN A 42 -32.48 -5.30 -2.29
N ARG A 43 -32.23 -4.08 -1.84
CA ARG A 43 -33.22 -3.20 -1.20
C ARG A 43 -34.34 -2.82 -2.15
N GLU A 44 -34.04 -2.48 -3.40
CA GLU A 44 -35.05 -2.20 -4.42
C GLU A 44 -35.91 -3.44 -4.72
N LYS A 45 -35.29 -4.61 -4.75
CA LYS A 45 -36.01 -5.89 -4.98
C LYS A 45 -36.91 -6.23 -3.81
N ILE A 46 -36.46 -6.03 -2.56
CA ILE A 46 -37.32 -6.19 -1.38
C ILE A 46 -38.54 -5.28 -1.48
N PHE A 47 -38.33 -4.00 -1.78
CA PHE A 47 -39.39 -3.02 -1.90
C PHE A 47 -40.44 -3.44 -2.95
N LYS A 48 -40.02 -3.95 -4.10
CA LYS A 48 -40.95 -4.47 -5.13
C LYS A 48 -41.76 -5.69 -4.65
N LEU A 49 -41.08 -6.63 -3.96
CA LEU A 49 -41.73 -7.83 -3.43
C LEU A 49 -42.71 -7.51 -2.30
N GLU A 50 -42.45 -6.49 -1.49
CA GLU A 50 -43.36 -6.01 -0.44
C GLU A 50 -44.60 -5.34 -1.03
N LEU A 51 -44.46 -4.60 -2.15
CA LEU A 51 -45.58 -3.98 -2.86
C LEU A 51 -46.47 -5.01 -3.56
N GLU A 52 -45.91 -6.10 -4.08
CA GLU A 52 -46.70 -7.15 -4.76
C GLU A 52 -47.53 -7.97 -3.78
N ASP A 53 -46.92 -8.64 -2.84
CA ASP A 53 -47.57 -9.42 -1.78
C ASP A 53 -46.52 -9.83 -0.72
N SER A 54 -46.49 -9.12 0.39
CA SER A 54 -45.51 -9.34 1.44
C SER A 54 -45.64 -10.69 2.12
N ILE A 55 -46.83 -11.25 2.20
CA ILE A 55 -47.10 -12.54 2.85
C ILE A 55 -46.58 -13.68 1.96
N LYS A 56 -46.93 -13.64 0.68
CA LYS A 56 -46.53 -14.66 -0.31
C LYS A 56 -45.02 -14.64 -0.58
N ASN A 57 -44.39 -13.48 -0.50
CA ASN A 57 -42.96 -13.29 -0.80
C ASN A 57 -42.09 -13.30 0.45
N LYS A 58 -42.61 -13.61 1.63
CA LYS A 58 -41.91 -13.51 2.92
C LYS A 58 -40.56 -14.22 2.90
N ASP A 59 -40.47 -15.46 2.46
CA ASP A 59 -39.24 -16.25 2.45
C ASP A 59 -38.15 -15.61 1.56
N LYS A 60 -38.56 -15.02 0.42
CA LYS A 60 -37.65 -14.31 -0.48
C LYS A 60 -37.17 -13.00 0.12
N ILE A 61 -38.04 -12.28 0.80
CA ILE A 61 -37.68 -11.03 1.50
C ILE A 61 -36.73 -11.34 2.63
N ASP A 62 -36.98 -12.37 3.43
CA ASP A 62 -36.13 -12.76 4.55
C ASP A 62 -34.72 -13.21 4.06
N SER A 63 -34.66 -13.97 2.96
CA SER A 63 -33.38 -14.36 2.36
C SER A 63 -32.55 -13.15 1.88
N LEU A 64 -33.18 -12.16 1.24
CA LEU A 64 -32.52 -10.94 0.81
C LEU A 64 -32.06 -10.07 1.99
N LYS A 65 -32.81 -10.04 3.09
CA LYS A 65 -32.41 -9.33 4.32
C LYS A 65 -31.19 -9.98 4.98
N ILE A 66 -31.09 -11.32 4.94
CA ILE A 66 -29.92 -12.05 5.43
C ILE A 66 -28.70 -11.71 4.56
N GLU A 67 -28.85 -11.74 3.23
CA GLU A 67 -27.77 -11.39 2.31
C GLU A 67 -27.24 -9.95 2.54
N ILE A 68 -28.14 -8.97 2.71
CA ILE A 68 -27.77 -7.59 3.03
C ILE A 68 -27.00 -7.54 4.36
N LYS A 69 -27.39 -8.30 5.37
CA LYS A 69 -26.71 -8.32 6.66
C LYS A 69 -25.30 -8.90 6.55
N GLU A 70 -25.13 -10.00 5.81
CA GLU A 70 -23.82 -10.58 5.53
C GLU A 70 -22.93 -9.62 4.75
N ASP A 71 -23.48 -8.90 3.78
CA ASP A 71 -22.81 -7.86 3.03
C ASP A 71 -22.38 -6.68 3.92
N GLU A 72 -23.20 -6.26 4.88
CA GLU A 72 -22.85 -5.21 5.85
C GLU A 72 -21.70 -5.65 6.78
N GLU A 73 -21.65 -6.91 7.21
CA GLU A 73 -20.52 -7.46 7.97
C GLU A 73 -19.24 -7.49 7.12
N ASN A 74 -19.33 -7.96 5.88
CA ASN A 74 -18.24 -7.95 4.92
C ASN A 74 -17.73 -6.52 4.62
N LEU A 75 -18.63 -5.56 4.55
CA LEU A 75 -18.32 -4.14 4.35
C LEU A 75 -17.52 -3.57 5.53
N SER A 76 -17.92 -3.91 6.76
CA SER A 76 -17.19 -3.51 7.96
C SER A 76 -15.73 -3.99 7.94
N ASP A 77 -15.51 -5.24 7.53
CA ASP A 77 -14.17 -5.81 7.46
C ASP A 77 -13.35 -5.22 6.31
N ALA A 78 -13.98 -4.96 5.17
CA ALA A 78 -13.33 -4.27 4.04
C ALA A 78 -12.87 -2.85 4.44
N TYR A 79 -13.68 -2.08 5.16
CA TYR A 79 -13.29 -0.76 5.67
C TYR A 79 -12.15 -0.82 6.70
N LYS A 80 -12.13 -1.83 7.57
CA LYS A 80 -11.01 -2.00 8.52
C LYS A 80 -9.70 -2.27 7.77
N GLN A 81 -9.73 -3.15 6.78
CA GLN A 81 -8.58 -3.45 5.95
C GLN A 81 -8.12 -2.22 5.17
N LEU A 82 -9.04 -1.52 4.50
CA LEU A 82 -8.75 -0.30 3.76
C LEU A 82 -8.06 0.75 4.65
N LYS A 83 -8.60 0.98 5.85
CA LYS A 83 -8.01 1.91 6.82
C LYS A 83 -6.61 1.49 7.24
N PHE A 84 -6.39 0.20 7.52
CA PHE A 84 -5.08 -0.32 7.91
C PHE A 84 -4.05 -0.12 6.80
N TYR A 85 -4.35 -0.56 5.57
CA TYR A 85 -3.42 -0.46 4.46
C TYR A 85 -3.21 0.98 3.98
N ASN A 86 -4.22 1.84 4.07
CA ASN A 86 -4.06 3.27 3.78
C ASN A 86 -3.12 3.95 4.80
N ASN A 87 -3.23 3.61 6.08
CA ASN A 87 -2.29 4.08 7.09
C ASN A 87 -0.88 3.56 6.82
N LEU A 88 -0.73 2.28 6.45
CA LEU A 88 0.54 1.67 6.13
C LEU A 88 1.20 2.33 4.91
N LYS A 89 0.44 2.55 3.84
CA LYS A 89 0.87 3.28 2.64
C LYS A 89 1.34 4.71 2.97
N ASN A 90 0.63 5.41 3.83
CA ASN A 90 0.98 6.77 4.23
C ASN A 90 2.22 6.81 5.14
N THR A 91 2.42 5.78 5.97
CA THR A 91 3.60 5.67 6.84
C THR A 91 4.84 5.29 6.05
N ILE A 92 4.73 4.34 5.11
CA ILE A 92 5.80 3.91 4.21
C ILE A 92 5.60 4.60 2.86
N ASN A 93 5.68 5.93 2.88
CA ASN A 93 5.58 6.73 1.67
C ASN A 93 6.91 6.74 0.88
N MET A 94 6.86 7.23 -0.35
CA MET A 94 8.04 7.32 -1.21
C MET A 94 9.13 8.22 -0.61
N ASP A 95 8.76 9.24 0.16
CA ASP A 95 9.72 10.15 0.81
C ASP A 95 10.56 9.41 1.84
N LEU A 96 9.95 8.52 2.65
CA LEU A 96 10.68 7.67 3.57
C LEU A 96 11.64 6.72 2.84
N ILE A 97 11.19 6.14 1.73
CA ILE A 97 12.04 5.25 0.91
C ILE A 97 13.24 6.01 0.35
N PHE A 98 13.02 7.19 -0.23
CA PHE A 98 14.10 8.05 -0.73
C PHE A 98 15.05 8.50 0.40
N PHE A 99 14.52 8.83 1.56
CA PHE A 99 15.32 9.15 2.74
C PHE A 99 16.22 7.97 3.15
N LEU A 100 15.68 6.76 3.22
CA LEU A 100 16.45 5.55 3.56
C LEU A 100 17.53 5.26 2.51
N ILE A 101 17.24 5.43 1.23
CA ILE A 101 18.22 5.29 0.15
C ILE A 101 19.33 6.34 0.31
N GLY A 102 18.99 7.61 0.53
CA GLY A 102 19.94 8.69 0.74
C GLY A 102 20.82 8.47 1.97
N ALA A 103 20.22 8.11 3.10
CA ALA A 103 20.94 7.80 4.33
C ALA A 103 21.89 6.61 4.17
N SER A 104 21.46 5.54 3.47
CA SER A 104 22.32 4.39 3.20
C SER A 104 23.53 4.74 2.35
N SER A 105 23.35 5.63 1.40
CA SER A 105 24.39 6.12 0.50
C SER A 105 25.42 6.96 1.23
N LEU A 106 24.97 7.83 2.13
CA LEU A 106 25.85 8.61 3.00
C LEU A 106 26.69 7.71 3.90
N ILE A 107 26.06 6.71 4.55
CA ILE A 107 26.77 5.76 5.41
C ILE A 107 27.83 5.00 4.61
N TYR A 108 27.50 4.56 3.39
CA TYR A 108 28.44 3.88 2.51
C TYR A 108 29.62 4.79 2.18
N TRP A 109 29.36 6.03 1.82
CA TRP A 109 30.41 6.98 1.43
C TRP A 109 31.34 7.30 2.59
N PHE A 110 30.83 7.64 3.78
CA PHE A 110 31.64 7.85 4.97
C PHE A 110 32.48 6.64 5.40
N SER A 111 31.97 5.44 5.12
CA SER A 111 32.67 4.20 5.50
C SER A 111 33.80 3.80 4.54
N HIS A 112 33.80 4.34 3.32
CA HIS A 112 34.74 3.88 2.27
C HIS A 112 35.63 4.97 1.68
N ARG A 113 35.48 6.20 2.13
CA ARG A 113 36.30 7.32 1.68
C ARG A 113 36.87 8.12 2.86
N ASN A 114 38.19 8.35 2.83
CA ASN A 114 38.88 9.22 3.79
C ASN A 114 38.76 10.73 3.45
N ASP A 115 38.08 11.05 2.33
CA ASP A 115 37.94 12.43 1.88
C ASP A 115 36.73 13.09 2.50
N GLU A 116 36.82 14.32 2.93
CA GLU A 116 35.70 15.10 3.45
C GLU A 116 34.61 15.31 2.36
N PRO A 117 33.33 15.12 2.69
CA PRO A 117 32.25 15.34 1.75
C PRO A 117 32.10 16.83 1.44
N THR A 118 32.21 17.21 0.18
CA THR A 118 31.80 18.55 -0.28
C THR A 118 30.31 18.69 -0.31
N HIS A 119 29.76 19.87 0.06
CA HIS A 119 28.29 20.12 0.06
C HIS A 119 27.54 19.69 -1.20
N PRO A 120 28.02 19.91 -2.43
CA PRO A 120 27.35 19.42 -3.62
C PRO A 120 27.27 17.89 -3.68
N LYS A 121 28.29 17.17 -3.25
CA LYS A 121 28.31 15.70 -3.27
C LYS A 121 27.32 15.12 -2.24
N LEU A 122 27.18 15.75 -1.07
CA LEU A 122 26.18 15.38 -0.06
C LEU A 122 24.77 15.56 -0.60
N PHE A 123 24.49 16.68 -1.24
CA PHE A 123 23.18 16.97 -1.84
C PHE A 123 22.81 15.94 -2.90
N TRP A 124 23.69 15.64 -3.84
CA TRP A 124 23.45 14.63 -4.86
C TRP A 124 23.36 13.21 -4.29
N THR A 125 24.08 12.91 -3.23
CA THR A 125 24.00 11.61 -2.55
C THR A 125 22.65 11.44 -1.85
N LEU A 126 22.08 12.49 -1.28
CA LEU A 126 20.73 12.43 -0.68
C LEU A 126 19.65 12.24 -1.72
N ILE A 127 19.74 12.87 -2.89
CA ILE A 127 18.73 12.80 -3.94
C ILE A 127 18.89 11.53 -4.80
N PHE A 128 20.10 11.20 -5.18
CA PHE A 128 20.42 10.12 -6.10
C PHE A 128 21.31 9.03 -5.50
N GLY A 129 21.23 8.82 -4.19
CA GLY A 129 22.19 8.04 -3.43
C GLY A 129 22.55 6.68 -4.03
N TRP A 130 21.57 5.92 -4.51
CA TRP A 130 21.82 4.63 -5.12
C TRP A 130 22.52 4.75 -6.50
N LEU A 131 22.18 5.76 -7.31
CA LEU A 131 22.86 6.03 -8.58
C LEU A 131 24.30 6.47 -8.34
N TYR A 132 24.54 7.24 -7.27
CA TYR A 132 25.88 7.66 -6.89
C TYR A 132 26.73 6.48 -6.41
N ILE A 133 26.15 5.54 -5.67
CA ILE A 133 26.83 4.30 -5.27
C ILE A 133 27.18 3.47 -6.51
N LEU A 134 26.24 3.29 -7.45
CA LEU A 134 26.47 2.58 -8.70
C LEU A 134 27.61 3.23 -9.50
N TYR A 135 27.54 4.55 -9.70
CA TYR A 135 28.61 5.29 -10.38
C TYR A 135 29.98 5.10 -9.70
N TYR A 136 30.02 5.22 -8.38
CA TYR A 136 31.27 5.09 -7.62
C TYR A 136 31.84 3.67 -7.66
N VAL A 137 30.97 2.65 -7.62
CA VAL A 137 31.41 1.25 -7.74
C VAL A 137 31.94 0.95 -9.13
N CYS A 138 31.29 1.47 -10.18
CA CYS A 138 31.75 1.33 -11.56
C CYS A 138 33.07 2.07 -11.79
N ASP A 139 33.19 3.33 -11.33
CA ASP A 139 34.40 4.16 -11.47
C ASP A 139 35.61 3.52 -10.79
N LYS A 140 35.42 2.95 -9.58
CA LYS A 140 36.52 2.28 -8.86
C LYS A 140 36.91 0.92 -9.40
N LYS A 141 35.99 0.21 -10.05
CA LYS A 141 36.28 -1.12 -10.61
C LYS A 141 36.76 -1.08 -12.04
N GLY A 142 36.78 0.10 -12.69
CA GLY A 142 37.21 0.23 -14.08
C GLY A 142 36.29 -0.54 -15.05
N LEU A 143 35.00 -0.69 -14.71
CA LEU A 143 33.97 -1.27 -15.57
C LEU A 143 33.34 -0.23 -16.45
#